data_a3f94ac8d1be998d8d8e07fe04605e4c
#
_entry.id   a3f94ac8d1be998d8d8e07fe04605e4c
#
_cell.length_a   1.000
_cell.length_b   1.000
_cell.length_c   1.000
_cell.angle_alpha   90.00
_cell.angle_beta   90.00
_cell.angle_gamma   90.00
#
_symmetry.space_group_name_H-M   'P 1'
#
loop_
_entity.id
_entity.type
_entity.pdbx_description
1 polymer ?
#
loop_
_entity_poly.entity_id
_entity_poly.type
_entity_poly.pdbx_seq_one_letter_code
_entity_poly.pdbx_strand_id
1 'polypeptide(L)'
;FGNDAAYMDIEQAKVSGTFDFTDSSSIDFGVQLTEVSNRSVSSNVQLDNWGGLTRPGDLADVVVRSSIDGQFDELSGSDHPDLQTEFFSASLADLQAVGEAHYAAEGLDYATTGDCGTGYCASNDWGNDIRTTEESFAAYIQLNWSGDVSGMPANMRMGVRYEETDVSSAAKSVLYDRTMWLAPGEEVLVLPAEDADGNLVQGFEDITASYDLLLPNIDFDIEFM
;
A
#
# COMPACT_ATOMS: atom_id res chain seq x y z
N PHE A 1 12.72 -13.64 -7.57
CA PHE A 1 12.66 -12.25 -8.02
C PHE A 1 11.25 -11.73 -7.89
N GLY A 2 11.07 -10.55 -7.27
CA GLY A 2 9.81 -9.83 -7.17
C GLY A 2 9.87 -8.52 -7.95
N ASN A 3 8.73 -8.10 -8.44
CA ASN A 3 8.51 -6.80 -9.02
C ASN A 3 7.26 -6.22 -8.37
N ASP A 4 7.38 -5.04 -7.76
CA ASP A 4 6.31 -4.38 -7.06
C ASP A 4 6.21 -2.93 -7.55
N ALA A 5 4.99 -2.47 -7.74
CA ALA A 5 4.72 -1.07 -8.03
C ALA A 5 3.47 -0.60 -7.28
N ALA A 6 3.52 0.64 -6.82
CA ALA A 6 2.37 1.30 -6.21
C ALA A 6 2.15 2.65 -6.88
N TYR A 7 0.90 2.94 -7.17
CA TYR A 7 0.45 4.18 -7.79
C TYR A 7 -0.61 4.80 -6.91
N MET A 8 -0.55 6.12 -6.77
CA MET A 8 -1.57 6.90 -6.08
C MET A 8 -1.83 8.16 -6.88
N ASP A 9 -3.08 8.38 -7.22
CA ASP A 9 -3.56 9.61 -7.83
C ASP A 9 -4.58 10.26 -6.90
N ILE A 10 -4.47 11.58 -6.71
CA ILE A 10 -5.38 12.34 -5.86
C ILE A 10 -5.89 13.53 -6.67
N GLU A 11 -7.21 13.57 -6.87
CA GLU A 11 -7.89 14.69 -7.46
C GLU A 11 -8.76 15.39 -6.41
N GLN A 12 -8.66 16.72 -6.32
CA GLN A 12 -9.41 17.47 -5.32
C GLN A 12 -9.93 18.78 -5.92
N ALA A 13 -11.20 19.05 -5.68
CA ALA A 13 -11.83 20.33 -5.91
C ALA A 13 -12.40 20.89 -4.61
N LYS A 14 -12.08 22.14 -4.29
CA LYS A 14 -12.57 22.80 -3.06
C LYS A 14 -13.04 24.21 -3.38
N VAL A 15 -14.18 24.56 -2.83
CA VAL A 15 -14.70 25.94 -2.80
C VAL A 15 -14.98 26.31 -1.35
N SER A 16 -14.46 27.44 -0.91
CA SER A 16 -14.70 27.95 0.44
C SER A 16 -14.84 29.45 0.45
N GLY A 17 -15.52 29.99 1.43
CA GLY A 17 -15.73 31.41 1.62
C GLY A 17 -15.92 31.74 3.08
N THR A 18 -15.75 33.04 3.39
CA THR A 18 -16.05 33.65 4.68
C THR A 18 -17.06 34.74 4.48
N PHE A 19 -18.04 34.82 5.37
CA PHE A 19 -18.99 35.91 5.42
C PHE A 19 -18.93 36.58 6.80
N ASP A 20 -18.52 37.86 6.81
CA ASP A 20 -18.43 38.66 8.00
C ASP A 20 -19.77 39.38 8.25
N PHE A 21 -20.41 39.17 9.40
CA PHE A 21 -21.63 39.91 9.77
C PHE A 21 -21.31 41.10 10.68
N THR A 22 -20.22 41.04 11.45
CA THR A 22 -19.70 42.12 12.26
C THR A 22 -18.19 42.09 12.27
N ASP A 23 -17.54 43.13 12.81
CA ASP A 23 -16.06 43.17 12.95
C ASP A 23 -15.53 42.02 13.86
N SER A 24 -16.42 41.37 14.61
CA SER A 24 -16.06 40.35 15.60
C SER A 24 -16.72 38.98 15.34
N SER A 25 -17.46 38.81 14.26
CA SER A 25 -18.19 37.58 14.01
C SER A 25 -18.27 37.26 12.50
N SER A 26 -17.90 36.03 12.15
CA SER A 26 -17.95 35.54 10.78
C SER A 26 -18.44 34.08 10.71
N ILE A 27 -18.85 33.70 9.55
CA ILE A 27 -19.09 32.29 9.18
C ILE A 27 -18.10 31.90 8.08
N ASP A 28 -17.37 30.82 8.33
CA ASP A 28 -16.65 30.11 7.28
C ASP A 28 -17.49 28.94 6.78
N PHE A 29 -17.47 28.72 5.49
CA PHE A 29 -18.18 27.62 4.87
C PHE A 29 -17.41 27.09 3.68
N GLY A 30 -17.66 25.85 3.31
CA GLY A 30 -17.03 25.28 2.12
C GLY A 30 -17.54 23.91 1.80
N VAL A 31 -17.26 23.53 0.57
CA VAL A 31 -17.50 22.19 0.01
C VAL A 31 -16.23 21.69 -0.64
N GLN A 32 -16.04 20.38 -0.58
CA GLN A 32 -14.87 19.69 -1.11
C GLN A 32 -15.28 18.38 -1.73
N LEU A 33 -14.73 18.10 -2.89
CA LEU A 33 -14.76 16.79 -3.53
C LEU A 33 -13.35 16.27 -3.59
N THR A 34 -13.15 15.02 -3.24
CA THR A 34 -11.84 14.37 -3.30
C THR A 34 -12.02 12.98 -3.87
N GLU A 35 -11.19 12.65 -4.85
CA GLU A 35 -11.03 11.29 -5.35
C GLU A 35 -9.60 10.84 -5.08
N VAL A 36 -9.45 9.66 -4.49
CA VAL A 36 -8.15 9.03 -4.24
C VAL A 36 -8.18 7.66 -4.90
N SER A 37 -7.35 7.48 -5.92
CA SER A 37 -7.19 6.22 -6.61
C SER A 37 -5.84 5.60 -6.26
N ASN A 38 -5.86 4.38 -5.72
CA ASN A 38 -4.68 3.61 -5.38
C ASN A 38 -4.64 2.33 -6.20
N ARG A 39 -3.45 1.96 -6.65
CA ARG A 39 -3.20 0.66 -7.27
C ARG A 39 -1.89 0.10 -6.73
N SER A 40 -1.94 -1.12 -6.21
CA SER A 40 -0.76 -1.88 -5.79
C SER A 40 -0.69 -3.16 -6.62
N VAL A 41 0.44 -3.38 -7.25
CA VAL A 41 0.67 -4.55 -8.10
C VAL A 41 1.95 -5.25 -7.68
N SER A 42 1.94 -6.57 -7.78
CA SER A 42 3.15 -7.35 -7.56
C SER A 42 3.18 -8.61 -8.42
N SER A 43 4.37 -9.02 -8.76
CA SER A 43 4.67 -10.31 -9.34
C SER A 43 5.83 -10.96 -8.60
N ASN A 44 5.82 -12.26 -8.49
CA ASN A 44 6.92 -13.00 -7.90
C ASN A 44 7.24 -14.22 -8.77
N VAL A 45 8.51 -14.33 -9.14
CA VAL A 45 9.06 -15.51 -9.77
C VAL A 45 10.01 -16.16 -8.76
N GLN A 46 9.64 -17.33 -8.28
CA GLN A 46 10.42 -18.08 -7.30
C GLN A 46 10.91 -19.39 -7.91
N LEU A 47 12.18 -19.68 -7.72
CA LEU A 47 12.78 -20.97 -8.02
C LEU A 47 13.21 -21.61 -6.71
N ASP A 48 12.67 -22.77 -6.40
CA ASP A 48 12.87 -23.48 -5.13
C ASP A 48 14.28 -23.99 -4.92
N ASN A 49 15.06 -24.09 -6.00
CA ASN A 49 16.42 -24.59 -6.00
C ASN A 49 17.50 -23.49 -5.99
N TRP A 50 17.16 -22.24 -5.76
CA TRP A 50 18.07 -21.08 -5.78
C TRP A 50 18.97 -21.03 -7.05
N GLY A 51 18.41 -21.38 -8.20
CA GLY A 51 19.18 -21.49 -9.42
C GLY A 51 20.14 -22.69 -9.42
N GLY A 52 19.95 -23.70 -8.54
CA GLY A 52 20.87 -24.81 -8.35
C GLY A 52 22.05 -24.51 -7.43
N LEU A 53 22.17 -23.29 -6.91
CA LEU A 53 23.19 -22.91 -5.93
C LEU A 53 22.87 -23.56 -4.58
N THR A 54 23.71 -24.49 -4.14
CA THR A 54 23.42 -25.31 -2.95
C THR A 54 24.46 -25.15 -1.85
N ARG A 55 25.54 -24.44 -2.10
CA ARG A 55 26.67 -24.29 -1.17
C ARG A 55 26.98 -22.82 -0.91
N PRO A 56 27.31 -22.43 0.33
CA PRO A 56 27.74 -21.06 0.63
C PRO A 56 28.92 -20.57 -0.23
N GLY A 57 29.80 -21.49 -0.67
CA GLY A 57 30.93 -21.17 -1.52
C GLY A 57 30.56 -20.75 -2.94
N ASP A 58 29.36 -21.10 -3.41
CA ASP A 58 28.90 -20.75 -4.77
C ASP A 58 28.68 -19.25 -4.94
N LEU A 59 28.50 -18.52 -3.85
CA LEU A 59 28.35 -17.06 -3.79
C LEU A 59 29.58 -16.32 -3.26
N ALA A 60 30.67 -17.01 -2.95
CA ALA A 60 31.83 -16.43 -2.25
C ALA A 60 32.46 -15.25 -2.99
N ASP A 61 32.42 -15.23 -4.32
CA ASP A 61 33.04 -14.20 -5.15
C ASP A 61 32.19 -12.93 -5.26
N VAL A 62 30.91 -12.98 -4.92
CA VAL A 62 29.97 -11.87 -5.09
C VAL A 62 29.43 -11.33 -3.76
N VAL A 63 29.67 -12.04 -2.67
CA VAL A 63 29.19 -11.66 -1.35
C VAL A 63 30.28 -10.88 -0.61
N VAL A 64 29.91 -9.70 -0.12
CA VAL A 64 30.82 -8.82 0.65
C VAL A 64 30.36 -8.78 2.11
N ARG A 65 31.31 -8.95 3.03
CA ARG A 65 31.05 -8.75 4.46
C ARG A 65 30.89 -7.25 4.74
N SER A 66 29.82 -6.88 5.35
CA SER A 66 29.44 -5.52 5.69
C SER A 66 29.13 -5.41 7.18
N SER A 67 29.20 -4.21 7.74
CA SER A 67 28.92 -3.95 9.14
C SER A 67 28.03 -2.70 9.28
N ILE A 68 27.13 -2.76 10.26
CA ILE A 68 26.37 -1.60 10.75
C ILE A 68 26.94 -1.08 12.08
N ASP A 69 28.11 -1.56 12.48
CA ASP A 69 28.78 -1.12 13.70
C ASP A 69 28.99 0.40 13.66
N GLY A 70 28.65 1.08 14.75
CA GLY A 70 28.72 2.53 14.86
C GLY A 70 27.61 3.31 14.15
N GLN A 71 26.70 2.69 13.42
CA GLN A 71 25.61 3.42 12.73
C GLN A 71 24.46 3.78 13.66
N PHE A 72 24.36 3.12 14.80
CA PHE A 72 23.24 3.29 15.75
C PHE A 72 23.71 3.69 17.15
N ASP A 73 24.91 4.25 17.29
CA ASP A 73 25.53 4.56 18.59
C ASP A 73 24.68 5.52 19.46
N GLU A 74 23.83 6.33 18.85
CA GLU A 74 22.91 7.23 19.56
C GLU A 74 21.64 6.52 20.08
N LEU A 75 21.39 5.27 19.70
CA LEU A 75 20.21 4.53 20.14
C LEU A 75 20.53 3.71 21.40
N SER A 76 19.57 3.67 22.31
CA SER A 76 19.68 2.83 23.51
C SER A 76 19.75 1.35 23.12
N GLY A 77 20.81 0.65 23.57
CA GLY A 77 21.04 -0.76 23.29
C GLY A 77 21.90 -1.04 22.06
N SER A 78 22.47 -0.02 21.43
CA SER A 78 23.40 -0.15 20.31
C SER A 78 24.70 -0.88 20.68
N ASP A 79 25.07 -0.89 21.96
CA ASP A 79 26.23 -1.55 22.54
C ASP A 79 25.90 -2.96 23.13
N HIS A 80 24.70 -3.47 22.89
CA HIS A 80 24.31 -4.78 23.41
C HIS A 80 25.19 -5.89 22.82
N PRO A 81 25.80 -6.77 23.63
CA PRO A 81 26.75 -7.78 23.17
C PRO A 81 26.16 -8.81 22.21
N ASP A 82 24.84 -8.99 22.21
CA ASP A 82 24.15 -9.91 21.32
C ASP A 82 23.65 -9.24 20.03
N LEU A 83 23.96 -7.94 19.82
CA LEU A 83 23.58 -7.25 18.61
C LEU A 83 24.41 -7.77 17.43
N GLN A 84 23.74 -8.31 16.43
CA GLN A 84 24.38 -8.76 15.20
C GLN A 84 24.69 -7.53 14.33
N THR A 85 25.94 -7.08 14.34
CA THR A 85 26.36 -5.90 13.55
C THR A 85 26.93 -6.27 12.20
N GLU A 86 27.34 -7.49 12.00
CA GLU A 86 27.94 -7.95 10.77
C GLU A 86 26.95 -8.76 9.92
N PHE A 87 26.93 -8.51 8.63
CA PHE A 87 26.11 -9.20 7.66
C PHE A 87 26.82 -9.34 6.32
N PHE A 88 26.28 -10.17 5.48
CA PHE A 88 26.72 -10.30 4.10
C PHE A 88 25.79 -9.56 3.17
N SER A 89 26.34 -8.84 2.22
CA SER A 89 25.61 -8.15 1.17
C SER A 89 26.13 -8.56 -0.21
N ALA A 90 25.24 -8.53 -1.19
CA ALA A 90 25.58 -8.71 -2.60
C ALA A 90 24.66 -7.82 -3.43
N SER A 91 25.10 -7.40 -4.62
CA SER A 91 24.19 -6.74 -5.55
C SER A 91 23.26 -7.77 -6.18
N LEU A 92 22.01 -7.35 -6.47
CA LEU A 92 21.05 -8.22 -7.16
C LEU A 92 21.60 -8.66 -8.53
N ALA A 93 22.27 -7.76 -9.24
CA ALA A 93 22.84 -8.05 -10.56
C ALA A 93 23.94 -9.14 -10.49
N ASP A 94 24.79 -9.10 -9.45
CA ASP A 94 25.83 -10.11 -9.28
C ASP A 94 25.23 -11.47 -8.91
N LEU A 95 24.23 -11.50 -8.01
CA LEU A 95 23.49 -12.72 -7.67
C LEU A 95 22.80 -13.32 -8.89
N GLN A 96 22.17 -12.48 -9.71
CA GLN A 96 21.53 -12.87 -10.96
C GLN A 96 22.56 -13.49 -11.92
N ALA A 97 23.70 -12.82 -12.13
CA ALA A 97 24.73 -13.30 -13.04
C ALA A 97 25.30 -14.67 -12.60
N VAL A 98 25.50 -14.88 -11.29
CA VAL A 98 25.96 -16.19 -10.76
C VAL A 98 24.90 -17.25 -10.98
N GLY A 99 23.62 -16.97 -10.72
CA GLY A 99 22.52 -17.89 -10.95
C GLY A 99 22.40 -18.28 -12.43
N GLU A 100 22.43 -17.31 -13.33
CA GLU A 100 22.37 -17.53 -14.78
C GLU A 100 23.56 -18.36 -15.29
N ALA A 101 24.75 -18.06 -14.84
CA ALA A 101 25.95 -18.81 -15.19
C ALA A 101 25.88 -20.27 -14.72
N HIS A 102 25.36 -20.49 -13.51
CA HIS A 102 25.16 -21.83 -12.96
C HIS A 102 24.15 -22.64 -13.78
N TYR A 103 22.99 -22.06 -14.09
CA TYR A 103 21.97 -22.69 -14.93
C TYR A 103 22.50 -23.06 -16.31
N ALA A 104 23.25 -22.15 -16.93
CA ALA A 104 23.88 -22.42 -18.23
C ALA A 104 24.90 -23.56 -18.16
N ALA A 105 25.68 -23.64 -17.08
CA ALA A 105 26.67 -24.71 -16.87
C ALA A 105 26.01 -26.08 -16.67
N GLU A 106 24.88 -26.13 -16.00
CA GLU A 106 24.10 -27.37 -15.76
C GLU A 106 23.17 -27.72 -16.95
N GLY A 107 23.12 -26.89 -17.99
CA GLY A 107 22.24 -27.09 -19.14
C GLY A 107 20.73 -26.95 -18.78
N LEU A 108 20.43 -26.23 -17.72
CA LEU A 108 19.06 -26.00 -17.29
C LEU A 108 18.46 -24.82 -18.07
N ASP A 109 17.18 -24.92 -18.40
CA ASP A 109 16.43 -23.86 -19.05
C ASP A 109 15.80 -22.94 -17.98
N TYR A 110 16.22 -21.67 -17.96
CA TYR A 110 15.68 -20.64 -17.10
C TYR A 110 14.96 -19.52 -17.88
N ALA A 111 14.81 -19.69 -19.19
CA ALA A 111 14.20 -18.69 -20.06
C ALA A 111 12.73 -18.39 -19.73
N THR A 112 12.10 -19.24 -18.91
CA THR A 112 10.72 -19.08 -18.46
C THR A 112 10.58 -18.33 -17.14
N THR A 113 11.70 -17.87 -16.53
CA THR A 113 11.65 -17.13 -15.28
C THR A 113 11.45 -15.63 -15.54
N GLY A 114 10.22 -15.18 -15.46
CA GLY A 114 9.82 -13.82 -15.79
C GLY A 114 9.46 -13.64 -17.26
N ASP A 115 9.40 -12.40 -17.72
CA ASP A 115 8.93 -12.02 -19.05
C ASP A 115 9.97 -11.29 -19.91
N CYS A 116 11.23 -11.32 -19.52
CA CYS A 116 12.33 -10.67 -20.25
C CYS A 116 12.90 -11.52 -21.40
N GLY A 117 12.38 -12.72 -21.61
CA GLY A 117 12.74 -13.61 -22.71
C GLY A 117 13.99 -14.45 -22.48
N THR A 118 14.99 -13.96 -21.76
CA THR A 118 16.22 -14.68 -21.36
C THR A 118 16.71 -14.16 -20.03
N GLY A 119 17.28 -15.06 -19.20
CA GLY A 119 17.81 -14.70 -17.89
C GLY A 119 16.76 -14.61 -16.78
N TYR A 120 17.21 -14.22 -15.61
CA TYR A 120 16.35 -13.99 -14.46
C TYR A 120 15.82 -12.57 -14.48
N CYS A 121 14.52 -12.40 -14.56
CA CYS A 121 13.87 -11.12 -14.40
C CYS A 121 12.53 -11.24 -13.69
N ALA A 122 12.10 -10.15 -13.08
CA ALA A 122 10.76 -10.06 -12.56
C ALA A 122 9.74 -9.88 -13.69
N SER A 123 8.60 -10.53 -13.57
CA SER A 123 7.52 -10.41 -14.54
C SER A 123 6.76 -9.10 -14.36
N ASN A 124 6.29 -8.51 -15.48
CA ASN A 124 5.30 -7.44 -15.49
C ASN A 124 3.87 -7.98 -15.68
N ASP A 125 3.71 -9.28 -15.82
CA ASP A 125 2.39 -9.92 -15.68
C ASP A 125 2.08 -10.03 -14.18
N TRP A 126 1.29 -9.08 -13.71
CA TRP A 126 0.99 -8.92 -12.30
C TRP A 126 0.14 -10.07 -11.78
N GLY A 127 0.71 -10.88 -10.90
CA GLY A 127 0.00 -11.93 -10.16
C GLY A 127 -0.99 -11.37 -9.14
N ASN A 128 -0.60 -10.26 -8.50
CA ASN A 128 -1.48 -9.47 -7.64
C ASN A 128 -1.70 -8.10 -8.27
N ASP A 129 -2.94 -7.65 -8.31
CA ASP A 129 -3.34 -6.29 -8.71
C ASP A 129 -4.53 -5.90 -7.83
N ILE A 130 -4.28 -4.96 -6.92
CA ILE A 130 -5.29 -4.44 -6.00
C ILE A 130 -5.50 -2.98 -6.33
N ARG A 131 -6.75 -2.59 -6.50
CA ARG A 131 -7.18 -1.24 -6.83
C ARG A 131 -8.20 -0.78 -5.82
N THR A 132 -8.06 0.45 -5.35
CA THR A 132 -9.01 1.07 -4.45
C THR A 132 -9.26 2.50 -4.91
N THR A 133 -10.51 2.87 -5.04
CA THR A 133 -10.94 4.24 -5.30
C THR A 133 -11.82 4.70 -4.15
N GLU A 134 -11.52 5.86 -3.60
CA GLU A 134 -12.29 6.53 -2.57
C GLU A 134 -12.79 7.86 -3.13
N GLU A 135 -14.10 8.03 -3.21
CA GLU A 135 -14.75 9.27 -3.61
C GLU A 135 -15.39 9.92 -2.38
N SER A 136 -14.94 11.11 -2.02
CA SER A 136 -15.42 11.80 -0.82
C SER A 136 -16.04 13.15 -1.17
N PHE A 137 -17.22 13.39 -0.63
CA PHE A 137 -17.85 14.69 -0.57
C PHE A 137 -17.82 15.20 0.86
N ALA A 138 -17.42 16.45 1.04
CA ALA A 138 -17.47 17.10 2.35
C ALA A 138 -18.05 18.50 2.25
N ALA A 139 -18.85 18.86 3.25
CA ALA A 139 -19.36 20.21 3.43
C ALA A 139 -19.20 20.66 4.88
N TYR A 140 -18.84 21.90 5.11
CA TYR A 140 -18.70 22.44 6.45
C TYR A 140 -19.23 23.85 6.58
N ILE A 141 -19.62 24.19 7.82
CA ILE A 141 -19.93 25.51 8.27
C ILE A 141 -19.34 25.73 9.66
N GLN A 142 -18.71 26.89 9.90
CA GLN A 142 -18.09 27.27 11.14
C GLN A 142 -18.39 28.70 11.49
N LEU A 143 -18.90 28.93 12.68
CA LEU A 143 -19.06 30.25 13.29
C LEU A 143 -17.78 30.63 14.04
N ASN A 144 -17.24 31.79 13.76
CA ASN A 144 -16.16 32.40 14.49
C ASN A 144 -16.68 33.64 15.24
N TRP A 145 -16.26 33.78 16.49
CA TRP A 145 -16.57 34.92 17.29
C TRP A 145 -15.33 35.36 18.11
N SER A 146 -15.06 36.65 18.14
CA SER A 146 -14.05 37.26 19.00
C SER A 146 -14.64 38.40 19.78
N GLY A 147 -14.27 38.56 21.03
CA GLY A 147 -14.83 39.58 21.89
C GLY A 147 -14.12 39.69 23.21
N ASP A 148 -14.80 40.34 24.17
CA ASP A 148 -14.31 40.53 25.52
C ASP A 148 -15.29 39.89 26.52
N VAL A 149 -14.76 39.08 27.41
CA VAL A 149 -15.51 38.47 28.52
C VAL A 149 -14.93 38.97 29.83
N SER A 150 -15.63 39.91 30.45
CA SER A 150 -15.21 40.51 31.75
C SER A 150 -13.84 41.20 31.71
N GLY A 151 -13.49 41.84 30.58
CA GLY A 151 -12.21 42.54 30.39
C GLY A 151 -11.08 41.63 29.91
N MET A 152 -11.38 40.39 29.54
CA MET A 152 -10.43 39.44 29.00
C MET A 152 -10.77 39.13 27.55
N PRO A 153 -9.81 39.25 26.60
CA PRO A 153 -10.03 38.84 25.24
C PRO A 153 -10.40 37.35 25.15
N ALA A 154 -11.42 37.04 24.37
CA ALA A 154 -11.90 35.66 24.19
C ALA A 154 -12.26 35.40 22.73
N ASN A 155 -12.01 34.18 22.30
CA ASN A 155 -12.39 33.70 20.98
C ASN A 155 -13.17 32.38 21.09
N MET A 156 -14.12 32.21 20.19
CA MET A 156 -14.90 30.98 20.10
C MET A 156 -15.05 30.57 18.63
N ARG A 157 -14.87 29.29 18.37
CA ARG A 157 -15.17 28.66 17.07
C ARG A 157 -16.11 27.50 17.31
N MET A 158 -17.16 27.46 16.54
CA MET A 158 -18.13 26.36 16.56
C MET A 158 -18.44 25.96 15.13
N GLY A 159 -18.34 24.67 14.83
CA GLY A 159 -18.59 24.23 13.49
C GLY A 159 -19.11 22.81 13.42
N VAL A 160 -19.52 22.47 12.23
CA VAL A 160 -19.90 21.12 11.87
C VAL A 160 -19.41 20.83 10.45
N ARG A 161 -18.87 19.65 10.26
CA ARG A 161 -18.49 19.10 8.94
C ARG A 161 -19.27 17.80 8.72
N TYR A 162 -19.89 17.70 7.58
CA TYR A 162 -20.44 16.45 7.06
C TYR A 162 -19.47 15.89 6.01
N GLU A 163 -19.24 14.60 6.08
CA GLU A 163 -18.48 13.84 5.08
C GLU A 163 -19.25 12.60 4.69
N GLU A 164 -19.26 12.32 3.38
CA GLU A 164 -19.76 11.07 2.80
C GLU A 164 -18.64 10.52 1.92
N THR A 165 -18.34 9.24 2.09
CA THR A 165 -17.27 8.57 1.34
C THR A 165 -17.79 7.26 0.77
N ASP A 166 -17.64 7.11 -0.53
CA ASP A 166 -17.83 5.87 -1.26
C ASP A 166 -16.47 5.22 -1.53
N VAL A 167 -16.38 3.93 -1.23
CA VAL A 167 -15.17 3.14 -1.43
C VAL A 167 -15.47 2.00 -2.39
N SER A 168 -14.66 1.89 -3.43
CA SER A 168 -14.66 0.75 -4.34
C SER A 168 -13.29 0.10 -4.32
N SER A 169 -13.25 -1.20 -4.06
CA SER A 169 -12.01 -1.98 -4.06
C SER A 169 -12.14 -3.18 -4.98
N ALA A 170 -11.14 -3.40 -5.82
CA ALA A 170 -11.06 -4.52 -6.75
C ALA A 170 -9.75 -5.25 -6.56
N ALA A 171 -9.81 -6.57 -6.42
CA ALA A 171 -8.62 -7.41 -6.32
C ALA A 171 -8.64 -8.48 -7.43
N LYS A 172 -7.49 -8.62 -8.11
CA LYS A 172 -7.30 -9.71 -9.08
C LYS A 172 -7.20 -11.03 -8.33
N SER A 173 -8.08 -11.97 -8.63
CA SER A 173 -8.12 -13.29 -8.02
C SER A 173 -8.42 -14.37 -9.04
N VAL A 174 -8.19 -15.62 -8.68
CA VAL A 174 -8.66 -16.76 -9.45
C VAL A 174 -10.19 -16.82 -9.32
N LEU A 175 -10.88 -16.87 -10.44
CA LEU A 175 -12.33 -17.01 -10.46
C LEU A 175 -12.72 -18.47 -10.23
N TYR A 176 -13.82 -18.67 -9.50
CA TYR A 176 -14.38 -19.99 -9.22
C TYR A 176 -15.76 -20.10 -9.89
N ASP A 177 -16.01 -21.16 -10.62
CA ASP A 177 -17.22 -21.30 -11.42
C ASP A 177 -18.13 -22.45 -11.01
N ARG A 178 -17.62 -23.42 -10.24
CA ARG A 178 -18.38 -24.62 -9.87
C ARG A 178 -17.99 -25.19 -8.52
N THR A 179 -18.92 -25.97 -7.97
CA THR A 179 -18.68 -26.78 -6.79
C THR A 179 -18.87 -28.26 -7.13
N MET A 180 -18.09 -29.11 -6.51
CA MET A 180 -18.19 -30.56 -6.64
C MET A 180 -18.26 -31.22 -5.25
N TRP A 181 -19.21 -32.15 -5.10
CA TRP A 181 -19.26 -32.98 -3.91
C TRP A 181 -18.25 -34.13 -4.02
N LEU A 182 -17.35 -34.24 -3.06
CA LEU A 182 -16.39 -35.35 -3.01
C LEU A 182 -17.00 -36.61 -2.40
N ALA A 183 -17.87 -36.45 -1.41
CA ALA A 183 -18.61 -37.51 -0.77
C ALA A 183 -20.01 -37.04 -0.39
N PRO A 184 -21.03 -37.91 -0.41
CA PRO A 184 -22.39 -37.54 -0.05
C PRO A 184 -22.46 -37.05 1.40
N GLY A 185 -22.72 -35.72 1.57
CA GLY A 185 -22.97 -35.10 2.86
C GLY A 185 -21.73 -34.68 3.65
N GLU A 186 -20.51 -34.80 3.11
CA GLU A 186 -19.31 -34.57 3.90
C GLU A 186 -18.41 -33.42 3.37
N GLU A 187 -18.17 -33.31 2.07
CA GLU A 187 -17.20 -32.36 1.54
C GLU A 187 -17.65 -31.73 0.22
N VAL A 188 -17.49 -30.43 0.12
CA VAL A 188 -17.68 -29.65 -1.12
C VAL A 188 -16.36 -29.02 -1.51
N LEU A 189 -15.91 -29.31 -2.72
CA LEU A 189 -14.77 -28.64 -3.34
C LEU A 189 -15.26 -27.51 -4.23
N VAL A 190 -14.69 -26.32 -4.06
CA VAL A 190 -14.88 -25.19 -4.96
C VAL A 190 -13.78 -25.24 -6.02
N LEU A 191 -14.18 -25.31 -7.27
CA LEU A 191 -13.24 -25.49 -8.39
C LEU A 191 -13.03 -24.16 -9.10
N PRO A 192 -11.78 -23.84 -9.43
CA PRO A 192 -11.48 -22.65 -10.23
C PRO A 192 -12.06 -22.78 -11.64
N ALA A 193 -12.35 -21.65 -12.24
CA ALA A 193 -12.67 -21.55 -13.66
C ALA A 193 -11.39 -21.78 -14.48
N GLU A 194 -11.53 -22.56 -15.55
CA GLU A 194 -10.45 -22.83 -16.49
C GLU A 194 -10.86 -22.40 -17.89
N ASP A 195 -9.92 -21.87 -18.65
CA ASP A 195 -10.11 -21.56 -20.06
C ASP A 195 -10.09 -22.84 -20.94
N ALA A 196 -10.22 -22.68 -22.26
CA ALA A 196 -10.23 -23.80 -23.19
C ALA A 196 -8.90 -24.57 -23.23
N ASP A 197 -7.82 -23.98 -22.79
CA ASP A 197 -6.47 -24.55 -22.77
C ASP A 197 -6.12 -25.14 -21.38
N GLY A 198 -7.03 -25.03 -20.40
CA GLY A 198 -6.87 -25.53 -19.03
C GLY A 198 -6.12 -24.59 -18.10
N ASN A 199 -5.94 -23.33 -18.48
CA ASN A 199 -5.35 -22.33 -17.57
C ASN A 199 -6.40 -21.74 -16.64
N LEU A 200 -5.98 -21.37 -15.44
CA LEU A 200 -6.85 -20.71 -14.47
C LEU A 200 -7.30 -19.34 -14.98
N VAL A 201 -8.61 -19.12 -14.99
CA VAL A 201 -9.19 -17.82 -15.33
C VAL A 201 -9.03 -16.89 -14.13
N GLN A 202 -8.42 -15.73 -14.33
CA GLN A 202 -8.30 -14.66 -13.33
C GLN A 202 -9.18 -13.48 -13.72
N GLY A 203 -9.72 -12.81 -12.74
CA GLY A 203 -10.55 -11.62 -12.91
C GLY A 203 -10.50 -10.74 -11.68
N PHE A 204 -11.23 -9.63 -11.74
CA PHE A 204 -11.38 -8.73 -10.59
C PHE A 204 -12.68 -9.03 -9.88
N GLU A 205 -12.60 -9.10 -8.55
CA GLU A 205 -13.75 -9.11 -7.67
C GLU A 205 -13.87 -7.73 -7.04
N ASP A 206 -15.03 -7.10 -7.25
CA ASP A 206 -15.32 -5.75 -6.80
C ASP A 206 -16.10 -5.79 -5.48
N ILE A 207 -15.65 -4.99 -4.52
CA ILE A 207 -16.32 -4.76 -3.24
C ILE A 207 -16.53 -3.26 -3.09
N THR A 208 -17.76 -2.87 -2.77
CA THR A 208 -18.11 -1.47 -2.52
C THR A 208 -18.62 -1.28 -1.11
N ALA A 209 -18.33 -0.14 -0.53
CA ALA A 209 -18.84 0.29 0.77
C ALA A 209 -19.03 1.80 0.76
N SER A 210 -19.96 2.29 1.56
CA SER A 210 -20.13 3.72 1.81
C SER A 210 -20.32 3.99 3.28
N TYR A 211 -19.89 5.17 3.72
CA TYR A 211 -20.12 5.66 5.07
C TYR A 211 -20.23 7.18 5.09
N ASP A 212 -20.92 7.68 6.10
CA ASP A 212 -21.02 9.12 6.36
C ASP A 212 -20.63 9.46 7.80
N LEU A 213 -20.14 10.68 7.98
CA LEU A 213 -19.68 11.18 9.27
C LEU A 213 -20.18 12.61 9.47
N LEU A 214 -20.67 12.89 10.68
CA LEU A 214 -20.92 14.23 11.14
C LEU A 214 -19.91 14.59 12.23
N LEU A 215 -19.09 15.60 11.97
CA LEU A 215 -17.95 16.00 12.79
C LEU A 215 -18.20 17.39 13.39
N PRO A 216 -18.81 17.49 14.58
CA PRO A 216 -18.91 18.75 15.30
C PRO A 216 -17.57 19.14 15.89
N ASN A 217 -17.28 20.45 15.91
CA ASN A 217 -16.15 21.01 16.64
C ASN A 217 -16.58 22.21 17.46
N ILE A 218 -15.96 22.39 18.60
CA ILE A 218 -16.04 23.59 19.43
C ILE A 218 -14.66 23.86 20.00
N ASP A 219 -14.25 25.12 19.88
CA ASP A 219 -13.00 25.64 20.42
C ASP A 219 -13.31 26.95 21.13
N PHE A 220 -12.70 27.15 22.29
CA PHE A 220 -12.85 28.38 23.09
C PHE A 220 -11.52 28.69 23.76
N ASP A 221 -11.06 29.92 23.59
CA ASP A 221 -9.90 30.45 24.28
C ASP A 221 -10.18 31.79 24.97
N ILE A 222 -9.50 32.04 26.05
CA ILE A 222 -9.55 33.30 26.82
C ILE A 222 -8.15 33.65 27.32
N GLU A 223 -7.74 34.93 27.14
CA GLU A 223 -6.46 35.40 27.59
C GLU A 223 -6.59 35.97 29.03
N PHE A 224 -5.83 35.40 29.96
CA PHE A 224 -5.69 35.90 31.32
C PHE A 224 -4.52 36.90 31.36
N MET A 225 -4.80 38.12 31.77
CA MET A 225 -3.76 39.13 32.00
C MET A 225 -3.13 39.01 33.40
#